data_44a4e2ec92b36181b5dee7362e1a5754
#
_entry.id   44a4e2ec92b36181b5dee7362e1a5754
#
_cell.length_a   1.000
_cell.length_b   1.000
_cell.length_c   1.000
_cell.angle_alpha   90.00
_cell.angle_beta   90.00
_cell.angle_gamma   90.00
#
_symmetry.space_group_name_H-M   'P 1'
#
loop_
_entity.id
_entity.type
_entity.pdbx_description
1 polymer ?
#
loop_
_entity_poly.entity_id
_entity_poly.type
_entity_poly.pdbx_seq_one_letter_code
_entity_poly.pdbx_strand_id
1 'polypeptide(L)'
;MKKTLIIAAIMLLVAGTASLDARTKKKATTKKANSTQVIYTGDIASKVIGYNGTTPLNITVKNGVIESIEVLPNQESPAYLKRAKDKVLPQYIGKTVAEAKKLNADIATGATYTSKAIIQNIQMGLDKAKSTPAKKKTAAKKKTTKKRR
;
A
#
# COMPACT_ATOMS: atom_id res chain seq x y z
N MET A 1 62.05 -5.53 -1.96
CA MET A 1 62.57 -6.88 -1.78
C MET A 1 61.43 -7.83 -2.00
N LYS A 2 61.35 -8.47 -3.18
CA LYS A 2 61.65 -9.92 -3.38
C LYS A 2 60.64 -10.78 -2.60
N LYS A 3 59.81 -11.66 -3.12
CA LYS A 3 59.93 -12.66 -4.22
C LYS A 3 58.53 -13.22 -4.49
N THR A 4 58.00 -13.32 -5.69
CA THR A 4 58.08 -14.48 -6.62
C THR A 4 57.83 -15.82 -5.93
N LEU A 5 56.94 -16.67 -6.38
CA LEU A 5 56.87 -17.59 -7.53
C LEU A 5 55.75 -18.61 -7.23
N ILE A 6 55.01 -19.06 -8.09
CA ILE A 6 55.01 -19.87 -9.33
C ILE A 6 54.19 -21.16 -9.15
N ILE A 7 53.21 -21.32 -10.06
CA ILE A 7 52.87 -22.50 -10.88
C ILE A 7 52.39 -23.80 -10.17
N ALA A 8 51.21 -24.28 -10.56
CA ALA A 8 51.17 -25.47 -11.42
C ALA A 8 49.74 -25.73 -11.91
N ALA A 9 49.62 -25.78 -13.20
CA ALA A 9 48.50 -26.33 -13.93
C ALA A 9 48.50 -27.86 -13.79
N ILE A 10 47.34 -28.45 -13.60
CA ILE A 10 47.05 -29.81 -14.01
C ILE A 10 45.71 -29.85 -14.71
N MET A 11 45.78 -30.00 -16.04
CA MET A 11 44.70 -30.52 -16.86
C MET A 11 44.42 -31.97 -16.44
N LEU A 12 43.15 -32.28 -16.26
CA LEU A 12 42.68 -33.61 -16.56
C LEU A 12 41.32 -33.56 -17.21
N LEU A 13 41.31 -33.91 -18.45
CA LEU A 13 40.20 -34.11 -19.35
C LEU A 13 39.56 -35.46 -19.02
N VAL A 14 38.28 -35.48 -18.65
CA VAL A 14 37.43 -36.67 -18.79
C VAL A 14 36.09 -36.27 -19.39
N ALA A 15 35.87 -36.72 -20.58
CA ALA A 15 34.61 -36.74 -21.27
C ALA A 15 33.65 -37.74 -20.59
N GLY A 16 32.42 -37.36 -20.40
CA GLY A 16 31.38 -38.26 -19.89
C GLY A 16 30.01 -37.61 -20.03
N THR A 17 29.36 -37.93 -21.09
CA THR A 17 27.98 -37.82 -21.52
C THR A 17 26.89 -37.84 -20.43
N ALA A 18 25.80 -37.22 -20.80
CA ALA A 18 24.42 -37.47 -20.44
C ALA A 18 23.75 -36.40 -19.58
N SER A 19 23.03 -35.55 -20.26
CA SER A 19 21.61 -35.21 -20.10
C SER A 19 21.00 -35.39 -18.72
N LEU A 20 20.58 -34.33 -18.14
CA LEU A 20 19.20 -34.20 -17.64
C LEU A 20 18.98 -32.75 -17.22
N ASP A 21 18.20 -32.06 -18.03
CA ASP A 21 17.54 -30.81 -17.69
C ASP A 21 16.69 -30.98 -16.43
N ALA A 22 17.26 -30.71 -15.30
CA ALA A 22 16.55 -30.38 -14.09
C ALA A 22 16.59 -28.87 -13.97
N ARG A 23 15.73 -28.20 -14.73
CA ARG A 23 15.41 -26.77 -14.58
C ARG A 23 14.72 -26.56 -13.24
N THR A 24 15.47 -26.60 -12.17
CA THR A 24 15.05 -26.17 -10.85
C THR A 24 14.70 -24.69 -10.98
N LYS A 25 13.43 -24.40 -11.22
CA LYS A 25 12.85 -23.08 -10.96
C LYS A 25 13.14 -22.78 -9.50
N LYS A 26 14.22 -22.08 -9.25
CA LYS A 26 14.53 -21.47 -7.97
C LYS A 26 13.40 -20.50 -7.69
N LYS A 27 12.41 -20.99 -6.97
CA LYS A 27 11.31 -20.17 -6.44
C LYS A 27 11.98 -19.13 -5.55
N ALA A 28 12.18 -17.94 -6.11
CA ALA A 28 12.66 -16.81 -5.35
C ALA A 28 11.63 -16.56 -4.26
N THR A 29 11.88 -17.03 -3.07
CA THR A 29 11.13 -16.68 -1.87
C THR A 29 11.52 -15.24 -1.58
N THR A 30 10.83 -14.32 -2.23
CA THR A 30 10.93 -12.90 -1.91
C THR A 30 10.41 -12.76 -0.50
N LYS A 31 11.31 -12.68 0.45
CA LYS A 31 11.02 -12.27 1.84
C LYS A 31 10.30 -10.93 1.73
N LYS A 32 8.99 -10.93 1.88
CA LYS A 32 8.14 -9.75 1.78
C LYS A 32 8.50 -8.84 2.96
N ALA A 33 9.41 -7.90 2.71
CA ALA A 33 9.71 -6.86 3.68
C ALA A 33 8.39 -6.16 4.04
N ASN A 34 8.10 -6.05 5.33
CA ASN A 34 6.99 -5.25 5.83
C ASN A 34 7.24 -3.80 5.41
N SER A 35 6.66 -3.38 4.30
CA SER A 35 6.79 -2.02 3.81
C SER A 35 5.68 -1.16 4.40
N THR A 36 6.06 -0.20 5.22
CA THR A 36 5.17 0.87 5.67
C THR A 36 5.57 2.15 4.94
N GLN A 37 4.60 2.82 4.36
CA GLN A 37 4.77 4.10 3.69
C GLN A 37 3.80 5.10 4.31
N VAL A 38 4.30 6.26 4.68
CA VAL A 38 3.48 7.41 5.11
C VAL A 38 3.50 8.44 3.98
N ILE A 39 2.33 8.86 3.54
CA ILE A 39 2.14 9.82 2.46
C ILE A 39 1.54 11.08 3.05
N TYR A 40 2.32 12.15 3.02
CA TYR A 40 1.85 13.48 3.38
C TYR A 40 1.22 14.16 2.17
N THR A 41 0.00 14.69 2.32
CA THR A 41 -0.74 15.29 1.20
C THR A 41 -0.67 16.80 1.13
N GLY A 42 -0.15 17.48 2.13
CA GLY A 42 -0.09 18.95 2.16
C GLY A 42 0.62 19.57 0.95
N ASP A 43 1.71 18.96 0.51
CA ASP A 43 2.47 19.42 -0.66
C ASP A 43 1.80 19.03 -1.99
N ILE A 44 1.05 17.94 -1.99
CA ILE A 44 0.44 17.36 -3.20
C ILE A 44 -0.88 18.06 -3.51
N ALA A 45 -1.69 18.29 -2.50
CA ALA A 45 -3.05 18.76 -2.60
C ALA A 45 -3.23 20.19 -2.03
N SER A 46 -2.20 21.02 -2.14
CA SER A 46 -2.23 22.41 -1.67
C SER A 46 -3.33 23.27 -2.33
N LYS A 47 -3.81 22.86 -3.49
CA LYS A 47 -4.90 23.54 -4.23
C LYS A 47 -6.29 22.97 -3.91
N VAL A 48 -6.37 21.88 -3.14
CA VAL A 48 -7.64 21.27 -2.76
C VAL A 48 -8.15 22.00 -1.52
N ILE A 49 -9.19 22.79 -1.71
CA ILE A 49 -9.78 23.62 -0.66
C ILE A 49 -11.12 23.02 -0.23
N GLY A 50 -11.29 22.86 1.08
CA GLY A 50 -12.55 22.47 1.70
C GLY A 50 -13.50 23.69 1.84
N TYR A 51 -14.13 23.84 2.99
CA TYR A 51 -15.00 24.98 3.26
C TYR A 51 -14.19 26.23 3.70
N ASN A 52 -13.24 26.06 4.63
CA ASN A 52 -12.46 27.16 5.17
C ASN A 52 -10.97 27.11 4.78
N GLY A 53 -10.52 26.07 4.12
CA GLY A 53 -9.12 25.96 3.72
C GLY A 53 -8.70 24.56 3.30
N THR A 54 -7.40 24.34 3.26
CA THR A 54 -6.85 23.03 2.92
C THR A 54 -6.97 22.04 4.08
N THR A 55 -7.12 20.76 3.76
CA THR A 55 -7.21 19.68 4.74
C THR A 55 -6.05 18.68 4.53
N PRO A 56 -4.82 19.00 4.94
CA PRO A 56 -3.69 18.10 4.76
C PRO A 56 -3.87 16.81 5.55
N LEU A 57 -3.41 15.69 4.98
CA LEU A 57 -3.55 14.36 5.55
C LEU A 57 -2.20 13.64 5.60
N ASN A 58 -2.07 12.72 6.56
CA ASN A 58 -1.09 11.65 6.55
C ASN A 58 -1.81 10.33 6.27
N ILE A 59 -1.44 9.65 5.21
CA ILE A 59 -1.99 8.34 4.85
C ILE A 59 -0.92 7.29 5.11
N THR A 60 -1.17 6.40 6.06
CA THR A 60 -0.27 5.27 6.35
C THR A 60 -0.71 4.05 5.56
N VAL A 61 0.17 3.59 4.68
CA VAL A 61 -0.03 2.38 3.87
C VAL A 61 0.96 1.31 4.33
N LYS A 62 0.47 0.17 4.73
CA LYS A 62 1.26 -0.97 5.17
C LYS A 62 0.99 -2.18 4.28
N ASN A 63 2.02 -2.71 3.66
CA ASN A 63 1.90 -3.84 2.73
C ASN A 63 0.87 -3.61 1.60
N GLY A 64 0.72 -2.36 1.15
CA GLY A 64 -0.23 -1.98 0.10
C GLY A 64 -1.68 -1.84 0.57
N VAL A 65 -1.94 -1.87 1.88
CA VAL A 65 -3.25 -1.65 2.50
C VAL A 65 -3.21 -0.36 3.31
N ILE A 66 -4.26 0.43 3.26
CA ILE A 66 -4.40 1.65 4.07
C ILE A 66 -4.66 1.23 5.52
N GLU A 67 -3.69 1.50 6.39
CA GLU A 67 -3.78 1.18 7.81
C GLU A 67 -4.49 2.29 8.59
N SER A 68 -4.13 3.54 8.29
CA SER A 68 -4.74 4.72 8.92
C SER A 68 -4.67 5.95 8.04
N ILE A 69 -5.56 6.89 8.29
CA ILE A 69 -5.56 8.21 7.69
C ILE A 69 -5.76 9.22 8.81
N GLU A 70 -4.80 10.11 8.97
CA GLU A 70 -4.82 11.17 9.96
C GLU A 70 -5.02 12.52 9.27
N VAL A 71 -5.99 13.31 9.76
CA VAL A 71 -6.20 14.68 9.31
C VAL A 71 -5.35 15.60 10.17
N LEU A 72 -4.45 16.31 9.53
CA LEU A 72 -3.54 17.23 10.19
C LEU A 72 -4.21 18.56 10.53
N PRO A 73 -3.55 19.42 11.34
CA PRO A 73 -4.08 20.74 11.68
C PRO A 73 -4.50 21.52 10.42
N ASN A 74 -5.69 22.08 10.47
CA ASN A 74 -6.32 22.78 9.35
C ASN A 74 -7.27 23.85 9.87
N GLN A 75 -7.88 24.64 8.98
CA GLN A 75 -8.77 25.75 9.34
C GLN A 75 -10.26 25.39 9.17
N GLU A 76 -10.57 24.12 8.93
CA GLU A 76 -11.96 23.68 8.80
C GLU A 76 -12.73 23.82 10.13
N SER A 77 -14.02 24.12 10.03
CA SER A 77 -14.91 24.15 11.20
C SER A 77 -14.94 22.77 11.87
N PRO A 78 -14.64 22.66 13.18
CA PRO A 78 -14.51 21.37 13.86
C PRO A 78 -15.72 20.44 13.70
N ALA A 79 -16.93 21.00 13.70
CA ALA A 79 -18.17 20.22 13.55
C ALA A 79 -18.29 19.58 12.17
N TYR A 80 -17.98 20.33 11.10
CA TYR A 80 -18.00 19.81 9.72
C TYR A 80 -16.84 18.85 9.46
N LEU A 81 -15.66 19.17 9.97
CA LEU A 81 -14.49 18.30 9.88
C LEU A 81 -14.78 16.96 10.56
N LYS A 82 -15.36 16.96 11.77
CA LYS A 82 -15.72 15.73 12.47
C LYS A 82 -16.68 14.88 11.65
N ARG A 83 -17.77 15.45 11.14
CA ARG A 83 -18.75 14.73 10.30
C ARG A 83 -18.10 14.13 9.04
N ALA A 84 -17.26 14.91 8.36
CA ALA A 84 -16.55 14.45 7.17
C ALA A 84 -15.58 13.30 7.49
N LYS A 85 -14.80 13.41 8.55
CA LYS A 85 -13.89 12.36 9.01
C LYS A 85 -14.64 11.07 9.35
N ASP A 86 -15.66 11.15 10.18
CA ASP A 86 -16.42 10.00 10.67
C ASP A 86 -17.13 9.26 9.53
N LYS A 87 -17.50 9.94 8.45
CA LYS A 87 -18.14 9.33 7.29
C LYS A 87 -17.14 8.84 6.24
N VAL A 88 -16.12 9.64 5.90
CA VAL A 88 -15.24 9.37 4.76
C VAL A 88 -14.12 8.40 5.12
N LEU A 89 -13.39 8.62 6.24
CA LEU A 89 -12.18 7.85 6.52
C LEU A 89 -12.41 6.35 6.69
N PRO A 90 -13.47 5.88 7.38
CA PRO A 90 -13.71 4.44 7.54
C PRO A 90 -13.89 3.70 6.22
N GLN A 91 -14.34 4.39 5.17
CA GLN A 91 -14.55 3.78 3.85
C GLN A 91 -13.22 3.41 3.17
N TYR A 92 -12.12 4.06 3.53
CA TYR A 92 -10.78 3.83 2.97
C TYR A 92 -9.92 2.89 3.81
N ILE A 93 -10.09 2.90 5.14
CA ILE A 93 -9.28 2.08 6.06
C ILE A 93 -9.51 0.60 5.80
N GLY A 94 -8.43 -0.17 5.73
CA GLY A 94 -8.45 -1.61 5.45
C GLY A 94 -8.54 -1.97 3.96
N LYS A 95 -8.74 -1.00 3.06
CA LYS A 95 -8.72 -1.22 1.62
C LYS A 95 -7.29 -1.22 1.08
N THR A 96 -7.09 -1.95 0.00
CA THR A 96 -5.85 -1.84 -0.77
C THR A 96 -5.79 -0.49 -1.48
N VAL A 97 -4.58 -0.02 -1.77
CA VAL A 97 -4.38 1.22 -2.56
C VAL A 97 -5.14 1.17 -3.89
N ALA A 98 -5.16 0.00 -4.55
CA ALA A 98 -5.84 -0.18 -5.83
C ALA A 98 -7.38 -0.09 -5.71
N GLU A 99 -7.95 -0.65 -4.65
CA GLU A 99 -9.39 -0.56 -4.36
C GLU A 99 -9.78 0.86 -3.95
N ALA A 100 -8.97 1.49 -3.11
CA ALA A 100 -9.20 2.85 -2.63
C ALA A 100 -9.16 3.89 -3.75
N LYS A 101 -8.28 3.72 -4.75
CA LYS A 101 -8.24 4.60 -5.94
C LYS A 101 -9.51 4.54 -6.79
N LYS A 102 -10.23 3.44 -6.75
CA LYS A 102 -11.48 3.23 -7.50
C LYS A 102 -12.72 3.49 -6.66
N LEU A 103 -12.52 3.80 -5.39
CA LEU A 103 -13.62 4.00 -4.46
C LEU A 103 -14.33 5.34 -4.74
N ASN A 104 -15.63 5.27 -4.99
CA ASN A 104 -16.50 6.43 -4.93
C ASN A 104 -17.04 6.54 -3.50
N ALA A 105 -16.32 7.30 -2.66
CA ALA A 105 -16.66 7.40 -1.25
C ALA A 105 -17.85 8.32 -1.02
N ASP A 106 -18.73 7.92 -0.11
CA ASP A 106 -19.87 8.72 0.31
C ASP A 106 -19.42 9.95 1.10
N ILE A 107 -20.07 11.06 0.82
CA ILE A 107 -19.88 12.33 1.54
C ILE A 107 -20.77 12.41 2.79
N ALA A 108 -20.34 13.21 3.76
CA ALA A 108 -21.16 13.49 4.94
C ALA A 108 -22.20 14.59 4.65
N THR A 109 -23.46 14.31 5.00
CA THR A 109 -24.52 15.29 4.89
C THR A 109 -24.22 16.54 5.75
N GLY A 110 -24.33 17.71 5.17
CA GLY A 110 -24.02 18.97 5.82
C GLY A 110 -22.53 19.32 5.92
N ALA A 111 -21.62 18.43 5.41
CA ALA A 111 -20.18 18.69 5.33
C ALA A 111 -19.63 18.38 3.94
N THR A 112 -20.37 18.74 2.91
CA THR A 112 -20.08 18.35 1.51
C THR A 112 -18.71 18.84 1.02
N TYR A 113 -18.38 20.10 1.23
CA TYR A 113 -17.13 20.69 0.76
C TYR A 113 -15.92 20.06 1.46
N THR A 114 -15.97 19.95 2.78
CA THR A 114 -14.92 19.31 3.59
C THR A 114 -14.76 17.83 3.23
N SER A 115 -15.87 17.10 3.01
CA SER A 115 -15.82 15.69 2.59
C SER A 115 -15.16 15.53 1.21
N LYS A 116 -15.55 16.37 0.24
CA LYS A 116 -14.95 16.34 -1.10
C LYS A 116 -13.46 16.66 -1.06
N ALA A 117 -13.05 17.64 -0.25
CA ALA A 117 -11.65 17.99 -0.09
C ALA A 117 -10.84 16.80 0.50
N ILE A 118 -11.35 16.14 1.54
CA ILE A 118 -10.71 14.95 2.12
C ILE A 118 -10.60 13.84 1.08
N ILE A 119 -11.66 13.54 0.33
CA ILE A 119 -11.66 12.51 -0.72
C ILE A 119 -10.61 12.82 -1.79
N GLN A 120 -10.58 14.05 -2.31
CA GLN A 120 -9.58 14.46 -3.30
C GLN A 120 -8.16 14.37 -2.77
N ASN A 121 -7.92 14.81 -1.54
CA ASN A 121 -6.61 14.69 -0.89
C ASN A 121 -6.18 13.22 -0.78
N ILE A 122 -7.08 12.32 -0.39
CA ILE A 122 -6.79 10.87 -0.34
C ILE A 122 -6.45 10.37 -1.74
N GLN A 123 -7.24 10.66 -2.76
CA GLN A 123 -6.99 10.20 -4.13
C GLN A 123 -5.62 10.67 -4.64
N MET A 124 -5.29 11.95 -4.50
CA MET A 124 -4.00 12.49 -4.90
C MET A 124 -2.84 11.88 -4.12
N GLY A 125 -3.02 11.64 -2.82
CA GLY A 125 -2.04 10.95 -1.98
C GLY A 125 -1.81 9.51 -2.43
N LEU A 126 -2.88 8.78 -2.71
CA LEU A 126 -2.80 7.39 -3.18
C LEU A 126 -2.14 7.29 -4.57
N ASP A 127 -2.23 8.33 -5.42
CA ASP A 127 -1.52 8.36 -6.70
C ASP A 127 0.00 8.43 -6.53
N LYS A 128 0.47 9.00 -5.42
CA LYS A 128 1.89 8.99 -5.03
C LYS A 128 2.31 7.72 -4.29
N ALA A 129 1.36 6.89 -3.86
CA ALA A 129 1.67 5.63 -3.21
C ALA A 129 2.45 4.70 -4.16
N LYS A 130 3.58 4.19 -3.70
CA LYS A 130 4.30 3.14 -4.43
C LYS A 130 3.41 1.90 -4.48
N SER A 131 3.17 1.38 -5.69
CA SER A 131 2.37 0.18 -5.88
C SER A 131 3.09 -1.04 -5.31
N THR A 132 2.83 -1.37 -4.06
CA THR A 132 3.23 -2.64 -3.48
C THR A 132 2.06 -3.61 -3.68
N PRO A 133 2.25 -4.76 -4.35
CA PRO A 133 1.14 -5.68 -4.59
C PRO A 133 0.57 -6.20 -3.27
N ALA A 134 -0.68 -5.83 -2.99
CA ALA A 134 -1.39 -6.30 -1.82
C ALA A 134 -1.79 -7.78 -1.99
N LYS A 135 -1.52 -8.59 -0.98
CA LYS A 135 -2.00 -9.98 -0.92
C LYS A 135 -3.51 -9.94 -0.66
N LYS A 136 -4.32 -10.35 -1.64
CA LYS A 136 -5.76 -10.53 -1.49
C LYS A 136 -6.03 -11.43 -0.28
N LYS A 137 -6.68 -10.91 0.75
CA LYS A 137 -7.23 -11.75 1.83
C LYS A 137 -8.42 -12.48 1.23
N THR A 138 -8.27 -13.76 0.93
CA THR A 138 -9.40 -14.65 0.65
C THR A 138 -10.23 -14.73 1.92
N ALA A 139 -11.43 -14.15 1.88
CA ALA A 139 -12.40 -14.32 2.95
C ALA A 139 -12.72 -15.80 3.09
N ALA A 140 -12.35 -16.39 4.22
CA ALA A 140 -12.70 -17.74 4.58
C ALA A 140 -14.23 -17.82 4.72
N LYS A 141 -14.87 -18.46 3.76
CA LYS A 141 -16.29 -18.75 3.75
C LYS A 141 -16.59 -19.73 4.90
N LYS A 142 -17.13 -19.19 5.99
CA LYS A 142 -17.56 -19.98 7.16
C LYS A 142 -18.72 -20.88 6.72
N LYS A 143 -18.44 -22.16 6.49
CA LYS A 143 -19.45 -23.19 6.26
C LYS A 143 -20.20 -23.44 7.57
N THR A 144 -21.39 -22.91 7.69
CA THR A 144 -22.32 -23.30 8.75
C THR A 144 -22.94 -24.66 8.40
N THR A 145 -22.44 -25.69 9.02
CA THR A 145 -23.08 -27.02 8.98
C THR A 145 -24.33 -26.97 9.88
N LYS A 146 -25.49 -26.91 9.23
CA LYS A 146 -26.79 -27.06 9.89
C LYS A 146 -26.99 -28.54 10.22
N LYS A 147 -26.78 -28.89 11.51
CA LYS A 147 -27.10 -30.22 12.04
C LYS A 147 -28.62 -30.36 12.09
N ARG A 148 -29.18 -31.24 11.24
CA ARG A 148 -30.57 -31.72 11.39
C ARG A 148 -30.62 -32.76 12.50
N ARG A 149 -31.52 -32.54 13.40
CA ARG A 149 -32.13 -33.58 14.25
C ARG A 149 -33.51 -33.87 13.71
#